data_9f3d8f3f2217df60b44fdfeece6edc6b
#
_entry.id   9f3d8f3f2217df60b44fdfeece6edc6b
#
_cell.length_a   1.000
_cell.length_b   1.000
_cell.length_c   1.000
_cell.angle_alpha   90.00
_cell.angle_beta   90.00
_cell.angle_gamma   90.00
#
_symmetry.space_group_name_H-M   'P 1'
#
loop_
_entity.id
_entity.type
_entity.pdbx_description
1 polymer ?
#
loop_
_entity_poly.entity_id
_entity_poly.type
_entity_poly.pdbx_seq_one_letter_code
_entity_poly.pdbx_strand_id
1 'polypeptide(L)'
;MRLLKEILLPTEFSPHCVDVARSAAGVARHFNSKITLLHVLAPLNPAWAALCNGAVVDEVRAHLKEEFCSRLSQSVPDELRGLAVECIVCEGDPADIITRYCASEGIGLVMMPTRGSSAFRRFLLGSVTAKVLHDVNCPVWTSSHVTDAHPAVSVIPEVIVCAVDRTSQGDAISRWAADLAWNLRARLIVVHAIRPVEFHPEADDTREWLIEDAHCAIHKVLQGSRMPGAEVRVESGSVPAIVRSVVEGSRADLLIVGRASNSDMLGRLRTHSYTLIRESPCPVISI
;
A
#
# COMPACT_ATOMS: atom_id res chain seq x y z
N MET A 1 -3.96 -14.33 -10.50
CA MET A 1 -3.24 -13.07 -10.42
C MET A 1 -1.76 -13.37 -10.18
N ARG A 2 -0.90 -13.24 -11.21
CA ARG A 2 0.55 -13.50 -11.07
C ARG A 2 1.25 -12.51 -10.14
N LEU A 3 0.67 -11.32 -9.98
CA LEU A 3 1.27 -10.15 -9.29
C LEU A 3 1.44 -10.32 -7.77
N LEU A 4 0.82 -11.28 -7.12
CA LEU A 4 0.91 -11.46 -5.66
C LEU A 4 1.68 -12.73 -5.28
N LYS A 5 2.56 -13.25 -6.14
CA LYS A 5 3.37 -14.45 -5.85
C LYS A 5 4.55 -14.19 -4.94
N GLU A 6 5.09 -12.97 -5.00
CA GLU A 6 6.22 -12.53 -4.19
C GLU A 6 5.80 -11.31 -3.37
N ILE A 7 5.80 -11.46 -2.05
CA ILE A 7 5.45 -10.40 -1.08
C ILE A 7 6.71 -9.99 -0.33
N LEU A 8 7.02 -8.70 -0.33
CA LEU A 8 8.11 -8.13 0.44
C LEU A 8 7.58 -7.50 1.73
N LEU A 9 8.13 -7.90 2.86
CA LEU A 9 7.89 -7.32 4.19
C LEU A 9 9.15 -6.66 4.70
N PRO A 10 9.37 -5.36 4.46
CA PRO A 10 10.42 -4.63 5.14
C PRO A 10 10.16 -4.57 6.64
N THR A 11 11.15 -4.87 7.46
CA THR A 11 11.02 -4.90 8.92
C THR A 11 12.11 -4.11 9.63
N GLU A 12 11.71 -3.35 10.65
CA GLU A 12 12.57 -2.65 11.60
C GLU A 12 12.41 -3.22 13.02
N PHE A 13 11.82 -4.41 13.15
CA PHE A 13 11.49 -5.08 14.41
C PHE A 13 10.53 -4.30 15.32
N SER A 14 9.74 -3.38 14.79
CA SER A 14 8.70 -2.70 15.57
C SER A 14 7.46 -3.58 15.73
N PRO A 15 6.63 -3.34 16.78
CA PRO A 15 5.36 -4.04 16.95
C PRO A 15 4.42 -3.91 15.74
N HIS A 16 4.46 -2.79 15.03
CA HIS A 16 3.65 -2.55 13.82
C HIS A 16 3.97 -3.52 12.68
N CYS A 17 5.20 -4.07 12.65
CA CYS A 17 5.57 -5.10 11.67
C CYS A 17 4.79 -6.40 11.88
N VAL A 18 4.38 -6.73 13.10
CA VAL A 18 3.59 -7.93 13.41
C VAL A 18 2.18 -7.80 12.85
N ASP A 19 1.55 -6.62 12.94
CA ASP A 19 0.21 -6.39 12.38
C ASP A 19 0.21 -6.53 10.85
N VAL A 20 1.26 -6.00 10.21
CA VAL A 20 1.45 -6.17 8.76
C VAL A 20 1.70 -7.64 8.41
N ALA A 21 2.50 -8.36 9.21
CA ALA A 21 2.78 -9.77 8.99
C ALA A 21 1.50 -10.63 9.08
N ARG A 22 0.56 -10.29 9.96
CA ARG A 22 -0.75 -10.95 10.06
C ARG A 22 -1.55 -10.82 8.76
N SER A 23 -1.65 -9.60 8.23
CA SER A 23 -2.31 -9.35 6.93
C SER A 23 -1.59 -10.06 5.79
N ALA A 24 -0.25 -10.02 5.78
CA ALA A 24 0.56 -10.70 4.78
C ALA A 24 0.39 -12.21 4.81
N ALA A 25 0.27 -12.81 6.00
CA ALA A 25 0.00 -14.23 6.15
C ALA A 25 -1.32 -14.65 5.50
N GLY A 26 -2.38 -13.86 5.68
CA GLY A 26 -3.67 -14.11 5.04
C GLY A 26 -3.58 -14.06 3.52
N VAL A 27 -2.99 -12.99 3.00
CA VAL A 27 -2.77 -12.84 1.55
C VAL A 27 -1.90 -13.96 1.01
N ALA A 28 -0.79 -14.29 1.68
CA ALA A 28 0.14 -15.32 1.23
C ALA A 28 -0.50 -16.72 1.21
N ARG A 29 -1.28 -17.08 2.23
CA ARG A 29 -2.03 -18.36 2.23
C ARG A 29 -3.03 -18.43 1.10
N HIS A 30 -3.76 -17.33 0.85
CA HIS A 30 -4.77 -17.29 -0.20
C HIS A 30 -4.18 -17.40 -1.61
N PHE A 31 -3.09 -16.67 -1.88
CA PHE A 31 -2.46 -16.64 -3.20
C PHE A 31 -1.32 -17.63 -3.39
N ASN A 32 -0.97 -18.42 -2.35
CA ASN A 32 0.21 -19.26 -2.30
C ASN A 32 1.47 -18.48 -2.67
N SER A 33 1.70 -17.40 -1.92
CA SER A 33 2.78 -16.46 -2.13
C SER A 33 4.00 -16.82 -1.29
N LYS A 34 5.20 -16.53 -1.81
CA LYS A 34 6.42 -16.49 -1.02
C LYS A 34 6.52 -15.14 -0.32
N ILE A 35 7.04 -15.11 0.89
CA ILE A 35 7.27 -13.90 1.68
C ILE A 35 8.78 -13.71 1.85
N THR A 36 9.25 -12.51 1.56
CA THR A 36 10.61 -12.08 1.90
C THR A 36 10.55 -11.08 3.04
N LEU A 37 11.11 -11.44 4.20
CA LEU A 37 11.40 -10.51 5.28
C LEU A 37 12.72 -9.80 4.98
N LEU A 38 12.69 -8.49 4.78
CA LEU A 38 13.87 -7.69 4.47
C LEU A 38 14.18 -6.74 5.63
N HIS A 39 15.36 -6.89 6.23
CA HIS A 39 15.91 -5.90 7.15
C HIS A 39 17.06 -5.14 6.50
N VAL A 40 17.10 -3.82 6.68
CA VAL A 40 18.15 -2.98 6.12
C VAL A 40 18.96 -2.34 7.25
N LEU A 41 20.22 -2.69 7.30
CA LEU A 41 21.21 -2.11 8.22
C LEU A 41 21.60 -0.71 7.74
N ALA A 42 21.60 0.25 8.66
CA ALA A 42 22.20 1.54 8.35
C ALA A 42 23.69 1.37 8.02
N PRO A 43 24.22 2.13 7.07
CA PRO A 43 25.66 2.11 6.77
C PRO A 43 26.49 2.43 8.02
N LEU A 44 27.63 1.76 8.14
CA LEU A 44 28.61 2.09 9.20
C LEU A 44 29.01 3.57 9.10
N ASN A 45 29.24 4.18 10.28
CA ASN A 45 29.64 5.59 10.32
C ASN A 45 30.89 5.82 9.45
N PRO A 46 30.81 6.68 8.41
CA PRO A 46 31.94 6.87 7.48
C PRO A 46 33.22 7.38 8.17
N ALA A 47 33.07 8.22 9.21
CA ALA A 47 34.22 8.75 9.94
C ALA A 47 34.93 7.64 10.74
N TRP A 48 34.17 6.72 11.33
CA TRP A 48 34.72 5.53 11.98
C TRP A 48 35.37 4.59 10.96
N ALA A 49 34.70 4.30 9.86
CA ALA A 49 35.21 3.43 8.81
C ALA A 49 36.54 3.96 8.20
N ALA A 50 36.68 5.30 8.07
CA ALA A 50 37.89 5.94 7.58
C ALA A 50 39.08 5.84 8.55
N LEU A 51 38.83 5.66 9.85
CA LEU A 51 39.88 5.49 10.87
C LEU A 51 40.32 4.03 11.05
N CYS A 52 39.55 3.08 10.54
CA CYS A 52 39.81 1.66 10.67
C CYS A 52 40.51 1.10 9.42
N ASN A 53 41.25 0.01 9.60
CA ASN A 53 41.70 -0.81 8.48
C ASN A 53 40.48 -1.42 7.76
N GLY A 54 40.49 -1.45 6.43
CA GLY A 54 39.42 -2.02 5.61
C GLY A 54 39.01 -3.43 6.03
N ALA A 55 39.98 -4.30 6.39
CA ALA A 55 39.71 -5.65 6.88
C ALA A 55 38.87 -5.66 8.17
N VAL A 56 39.11 -4.73 9.10
CA VAL A 56 38.32 -4.59 10.34
C VAL A 56 36.92 -4.10 10.02
N VAL A 57 36.77 -3.19 9.07
CA VAL A 57 35.46 -2.70 8.61
C VAL A 57 34.63 -3.83 8.00
N ASP A 58 35.28 -4.67 7.17
CA ASP A 58 34.62 -5.81 6.53
C ASP A 58 34.23 -6.90 7.53
N GLU A 59 35.08 -7.16 8.53
CA GLU A 59 34.77 -8.10 9.61
C GLU A 59 33.58 -7.64 10.46
N VAL A 60 33.54 -6.36 10.86
CA VAL A 60 32.44 -5.79 11.62
C VAL A 60 31.15 -5.83 10.80
N ARG A 61 31.21 -5.51 9.51
CA ARG A 61 30.05 -5.58 8.60
C ARG A 61 29.51 -7.02 8.47
N ALA A 62 30.41 -8.00 8.31
CA ALA A 62 30.04 -9.40 8.22
C ALA A 62 29.37 -9.89 9.52
N HIS A 63 29.97 -9.54 10.66
CA HIS A 63 29.42 -9.89 11.98
C HIS A 63 28.03 -9.29 12.23
N LEU A 64 27.85 -8.00 11.96
CA LEU A 64 26.53 -7.35 12.07
C LEU A 64 25.49 -8.02 11.15
N LYS A 65 25.88 -8.33 9.92
CA LYS A 65 24.98 -9.00 8.98
C LYS A 65 24.55 -10.38 9.50
N GLU A 66 25.47 -11.16 10.04
CA GLU A 66 25.20 -12.49 10.62
C GLU A 66 24.30 -12.37 11.86
N GLU A 67 24.58 -11.44 12.76
CA GLU A 67 23.77 -11.16 13.94
C GLU A 67 22.33 -10.82 13.56
N PHE A 68 22.16 -9.88 12.61
CA PHE A 68 20.82 -9.47 12.18
C PHE A 68 20.10 -10.54 11.34
N CYS A 69 20.80 -11.36 10.58
CA CYS A 69 20.21 -12.54 9.94
C CYS A 69 19.67 -13.54 10.98
N SER A 70 20.45 -13.82 12.01
CA SER A 70 20.04 -14.67 13.12
C SER A 70 18.83 -14.09 13.85
N ARG A 71 18.89 -12.80 14.21
CA ARG A 71 17.79 -12.09 14.85
C ARG A 71 16.53 -12.09 13.99
N LEU A 72 16.64 -11.83 12.70
CA LEU A 72 15.51 -11.83 11.77
C LEU A 72 14.85 -13.20 11.69
N SER A 73 15.66 -14.26 11.59
CA SER A 73 15.16 -15.64 11.56
C SER A 73 14.47 -16.07 12.86
N GLN A 74 14.97 -15.60 14.02
CA GLN A 74 14.37 -15.86 15.32
C GLN A 74 13.13 -15.03 15.60
N SER A 75 13.02 -13.87 14.96
CA SER A 75 11.88 -12.94 15.13
C SER A 75 10.81 -13.08 14.06
N VAL A 76 10.83 -14.15 13.26
CA VAL A 76 9.75 -14.43 12.30
C VAL A 76 8.43 -14.51 13.05
N PRO A 77 7.46 -13.64 12.73
CA PRO A 77 6.16 -13.65 13.39
C PRO A 77 5.46 -15.00 13.31
N ASP A 78 4.83 -15.41 14.40
CA ASP A 78 4.09 -16.69 14.46
C ASP A 78 3.01 -16.78 13.39
N GLU A 79 2.46 -15.67 12.98
CA GLU A 79 1.48 -15.56 11.88
C GLU A 79 2.00 -16.10 10.56
N LEU A 80 3.31 -16.07 10.34
CA LEU A 80 3.97 -16.55 9.11
C LEU A 80 4.35 -18.04 9.15
N ARG A 81 4.11 -18.72 10.27
CA ARG A 81 4.43 -20.15 10.39
C ARG A 81 3.74 -20.98 9.30
N GLY A 82 4.49 -21.89 8.72
CA GLY A 82 4.01 -22.79 7.65
C GLY A 82 3.93 -22.15 6.25
N LEU A 83 4.36 -20.89 6.12
CA LEU A 83 4.52 -20.23 4.83
C LEU A 83 5.96 -20.32 4.33
N ALA A 84 6.15 -20.13 3.02
CA ALA A 84 7.47 -19.99 2.42
C ALA A 84 8.02 -18.60 2.77
N VAL A 85 8.90 -18.52 3.77
CA VAL A 85 9.51 -17.27 4.25
C VAL A 85 11.01 -17.30 4.01
N GLU A 86 11.54 -16.25 3.39
CA GLU A 86 12.96 -15.98 3.24
C GLU A 86 13.36 -14.76 4.06
N CYS A 87 14.49 -14.82 4.75
CA CYS A 87 15.02 -13.73 5.57
C CYS A 87 16.26 -13.14 4.90
N ILE A 88 16.24 -11.84 4.63
CA ILE A 88 17.31 -11.14 3.92
C ILE A 88 17.73 -9.91 4.73
N VAL A 89 19.05 -9.72 4.88
CA VAL A 89 19.64 -8.53 5.48
C VAL A 89 20.54 -7.85 4.46
N CYS A 90 20.24 -6.58 4.18
CA CYS A 90 21.02 -5.71 3.31
C CYS A 90 21.59 -4.53 4.10
N GLU A 91 22.59 -3.83 3.56
CA GLU A 91 23.13 -2.58 4.12
C GLU A 91 22.86 -1.42 3.15
N GLY A 92 22.41 -0.28 3.66
CA GLY A 92 22.18 0.92 2.87
C GLY A 92 21.07 1.82 3.36
N ASP A 93 20.58 2.72 2.49
CA ASP A 93 19.35 3.46 2.74
C ASP A 93 18.14 2.53 2.59
N PRO A 94 17.28 2.42 3.60
CA PRO A 94 16.17 1.46 3.56
C PRO A 94 15.25 1.61 2.36
N ALA A 95 14.90 2.83 1.99
CA ALA A 95 13.98 3.05 0.87
C ALA A 95 14.64 2.71 -0.48
N ASP A 96 15.92 3.05 -0.65
CA ASP A 96 16.68 2.72 -1.87
C ASP A 96 16.88 1.20 -2.01
N ILE A 97 17.18 0.51 -0.91
CA ILE A 97 17.33 -0.96 -0.90
C ILE A 97 16.01 -1.63 -1.24
N ILE A 98 14.90 -1.22 -0.59
CA ILE A 98 13.57 -1.77 -0.87
C ILE A 98 13.21 -1.57 -2.34
N THR A 99 13.41 -0.36 -2.89
CA THR A 99 13.08 -0.05 -4.28
C THR A 99 13.89 -0.90 -5.26
N ARG A 100 15.21 -1.03 -5.04
CA ARG A 100 16.08 -1.86 -5.89
C ARG A 100 15.70 -3.34 -5.78
N TYR A 101 15.43 -3.83 -4.58
CA TYR A 101 15.02 -5.21 -4.35
C TYR A 101 13.70 -5.53 -5.05
N CYS A 102 12.72 -4.62 -5.00
CA CYS A 102 11.47 -4.78 -5.73
C CYS A 102 11.68 -4.92 -7.23
N ALA A 103 12.59 -4.14 -7.80
CA ALA A 103 12.86 -4.17 -9.23
C ALA A 103 13.66 -5.42 -9.66
N SER A 104 14.65 -5.87 -8.86
CA SER A 104 15.49 -7.04 -9.20
C SER A 104 14.75 -8.36 -9.04
N GLU A 105 13.95 -8.53 -8.00
CA GLU A 105 13.28 -9.79 -7.65
C GLU A 105 11.84 -9.89 -8.18
N GLY A 106 11.35 -8.86 -8.86
CA GLY A 106 10.00 -8.87 -9.42
C GLY A 106 8.89 -8.95 -8.36
N ILE A 107 9.09 -8.23 -7.24
CA ILE A 107 8.14 -8.21 -6.13
C ILE A 107 6.76 -7.76 -6.61
N GLY A 108 5.75 -8.55 -6.29
CA GLY A 108 4.37 -8.29 -6.67
C GLY A 108 3.61 -7.40 -5.70
N LEU A 109 4.03 -7.36 -4.43
CA LEU A 109 3.41 -6.55 -3.38
C LEU A 109 4.42 -6.24 -2.28
N VAL A 110 4.58 -4.98 -1.93
CA VAL A 110 5.25 -4.56 -0.70
C VAL A 110 4.20 -4.37 0.37
N MET A 111 4.41 -4.95 1.56
CA MET A 111 3.53 -4.72 2.71
C MET A 111 4.34 -4.15 3.86
N MET A 112 3.98 -2.98 4.34
CA MET A 112 4.73 -2.27 5.37
C MET A 112 3.83 -1.39 6.24
N PRO A 113 4.24 -1.08 7.48
CA PRO A 113 3.49 -0.14 8.29
C PRO A 113 3.59 1.28 7.70
N THR A 114 2.57 2.10 7.95
CA THR A 114 2.60 3.51 7.55
C THR A 114 3.67 4.31 8.28
N ARG A 115 4.16 3.81 9.41
CA ARG A 115 5.22 4.46 10.23
C ARG A 115 6.01 3.43 11.02
N GLY A 116 7.23 3.80 11.39
CA GLY A 116 8.09 3.04 12.27
C GLY A 116 7.85 3.30 13.76
N SER A 117 8.83 2.89 14.59
CA SER A 117 8.78 2.94 16.05
C SER A 117 8.73 4.35 16.68
N SER A 118 8.89 5.44 15.92
CA SER A 118 8.92 6.80 16.48
C SER A 118 7.52 7.26 16.92
N ALA A 119 7.30 7.35 18.23
CA ALA A 119 6.01 7.63 18.90
C ALA A 119 5.48 9.08 18.71
N PHE A 120 6.29 10.01 18.21
CA PHE A 120 6.02 11.44 18.36
C PHE A 120 5.07 12.09 17.33
N ARG A 121 4.63 11.38 16.29
CA ARG A 121 3.81 12.01 15.24
C ARG A 121 2.69 11.09 14.73
N ARG A 122 1.59 11.02 15.45
CA ARG A 122 0.42 10.16 15.15
C ARG A 122 -0.20 10.34 13.75
N PHE A 123 0.12 11.43 13.05
CA PHE A 123 -0.50 11.78 11.76
C PHE A 123 0.49 11.93 10.60
N LEU A 124 1.72 11.44 10.73
CA LEU A 124 2.70 11.54 9.65
C LEU A 124 3.07 10.17 9.11
N LEU A 125 3.11 10.07 7.80
CA LEU A 125 3.68 8.93 7.11
C LEU A 125 5.20 8.86 7.38
N GLY A 126 5.72 7.67 7.66
CA GLY A 126 7.16 7.47 7.88
C GLY A 126 7.97 7.84 6.63
N SER A 127 9.18 8.39 6.81
CA SER A 127 10.03 8.84 5.70
C SER A 127 10.36 7.70 4.73
N VAL A 128 10.67 6.51 5.25
CA VAL A 128 10.92 5.32 4.43
C VAL A 128 9.66 4.93 3.64
N THR A 129 8.51 4.87 4.31
CA THR A 129 7.24 4.53 3.66
C THR A 129 6.88 5.54 2.58
N ALA A 130 7.05 6.84 2.86
CA ALA A 130 6.78 7.90 1.88
C ALA A 130 7.67 7.77 0.64
N LYS A 131 8.96 7.47 0.82
CA LYS A 131 9.92 7.29 -0.28
C LYS A 131 9.63 6.01 -1.06
N VAL A 132 9.33 4.90 -0.38
CA VAL A 132 8.92 3.63 -1.03
C VAL A 132 7.65 3.83 -1.86
N LEU A 133 6.61 4.47 -1.31
CA LEU A 133 5.39 4.81 -2.04
C LEU A 133 5.64 5.65 -3.30
N HIS A 134 6.69 6.48 -3.27
CA HIS A 134 7.07 7.32 -4.41
C HIS A 134 7.87 6.54 -5.47
N ASP A 135 8.79 5.66 -5.05
CA ASP A 135 9.85 5.14 -5.90
C ASP A 135 9.57 3.73 -6.48
N VAL A 136 8.75 2.91 -5.79
CA VAL A 136 8.46 1.55 -6.27
C VAL A 136 7.38 1.52 -7.35
N ASN A 137 7.51 0.59 -8.30
CA ASN A 137 6.54 0.40 -9.37
C ASN A 137 5.50 -0.70 -9.09
N CYS A 138 5.64 -1.44 -7.99
CA CYS A 138 4.68 -2.46 -7.60
C CYS A 138 3.67 -1.92 -6.57
N PRO A 139 2.50 -2.55 -6.40
CA PRO A 139 1.55 -2.21 -5.35
C PRO A 139 2.20 -2.17 -3.96
N VAL A 140 1.79 -1.19 -3.14
CA VAL A 140 2.24 -1.06 -1.75
C VAL A 140 1.02 -1.10 -0.84
N TRP A 141 0.98 -2.09 0.04
CA TRP A 141 0.00 -2.20 1.12
C TRP A 141 0.54 -1.52 2.36
N THR A 142 -0.20 -0.55 2.87
CA THR A 142 0.12 0.11 4.14
C THR A 142 -0.94 -0.21 5.19
N SER A 143 -0.50 -0.54 6.42
CA SER A 143 -1.43 -0.78 7.52
C SER A 143 -2.08 0.52 7.99
N SER A 144 -3.34 0.43 8.48
CA SER A 144 -4.05 1.56 9.09
C SER A 144 -3.46 1.94 10.45
N HIS A 145 -3.59 3.23 10.82
CA HIS A 145 -3.22 3.74 12.15
C HIS A 145 -4.32 3.59 13.20
N VAL A 146 -5.53 3.24 12.77
CA VAL A 146 -6.75 3.33 13.58
C VAL A 146 -7.09 1.98 14.22
N THR A 147 -6.12 1.07 14.31
CA THR A 147 -6.32 -0.31 14.79
C THR A 147 -6.77 -0.44 16.26
N ASP A 148 -6.80 0.64 17.05
CA ASP A 148 -7.36 0.58 18.41
C ASP A 148 -8.89 0.42 18.43
N ALA A 149 -9.58 0.54 17.31
CA ALA A 149 -11.04 0.55 17.23
C ALA A 149 -11.69 -0.67 16.52
N HIS A 150 -10.92 -1.48 15.80
CA HIS A 150 -11.45 -2.68 15.13
C HIS A 150 -10.69 -3.94 15.53
N PRO A 151 -11.24 -4.75 16.46
CA PRO A 151 -10.59 -5.95 16.99
C PRO A 151 -10.47 -7.12 16.01
N ALA A 152 -10.94 -6.98 14.80
CA ALA A 152 -10.81 -8.00 13.76
C ALA A 152 -10.79 -7.36 12.37
N VAL A 153 -9.64 -6.82 11.98
CA VAL A 153 -9.39 -6.70 10.53
C VAL A 153 -9.39 -8.13 10.00
N SER A 154 -10.35 -8.46 9.16
CA SER A 154 -10.39 -9.77 8.48
C SER A 154 -9.02 -10.01 7.86
N VAL A 155 -8.46 -11.20 8.10
CA VAL A 155 -7.14 -11.57 7.54
C VAL A 155 -7.16 -11.53 6.01
N ILE A 156 -8.38 -11.64 5.43
CA ILE A 156 -8.67 -11.51 4.01
C ILE A 156 -9.79 -10.47 3.86
N PRO A 157 -9.58 -9.39 3.08
CA PRO A 157 -10.60 -8.38 2.86
C PRO A 157 -11.90 -8.94 2.26
N GLU A 158 -13.04 -8.62 2.85
CA GLU A 158 -14.37 -9.00 2.36
C GLU A 158 -15.05 -7.84 1.61
N VAL A 159 -14.72 -6.60 1.98
CA VAL A 159 -15.23 -5.38 1.34
C VAL A 159 -14.07 -4.51 0.92
N ILE A 160 -13.97 -4.23 -0.37
CA ILE A 160 -12.91 -3.42 -0.99
C ILE A 160 -13.54 -2.16 -1.58
N VAL A 161 -13.02 -1.00 -1.19
CA VAL A 161 -13.31 0.29 -1.84
C VAL A 161 -12.15 0.65 -2.74
N CYS A 162 -12.42 1.02 -3.98
CA CYS A 162 -11.43 1.47 -4.96
C CYS A 162 -11.72 2.92 -5.35
N ALA A 163 -10.85 3.84 -4.95
CA ALA A 163 -10.97 5.26 -5.33
C ALA A 163 -10.21 5.53 -6.63
N VAL A 164 -10.92 6.03 -7.63
CA VAL A 164 -10.39 6.23 -8.98
C VAL A 164 -10.65 7.66 -9.49
N ASP A 165 -9.79 8.10 -10.38
CA ASP A 165 -10.04 9.25 -11.24
C ASP A 165 -10.46 8.78 -12.65
N ARG A 166 -10.82 9.75 -13.51
CA ARG A 166 -11.21 9.46 -14.90
C ARG A 166 -10.03 9.55 -15.86
N THR A 167 -8.94 8.85 -15.51
CA THR A 167 -7.75 8.72 -16.35
C THR A 167 -7.57 7.28 -16.81
N SER A 168 -6.70 7.07 -17.79
CA SER A 168 -6.30 5.72 -18.20
C SER A 168 -5.68 4.91 -17.06
N GLN A 169 -5.02 5.59 -16.11
CA GLN A 169 -4.51 4.97 -14.90
C GLN A 169 -5.66 4.54 -13.97
N GLY A 170 -6.68 5.39 -13.79
CA GLY A 170 -7.88 5.05 -13.03
C GLY A 170 -8.60 3.83 -13.59
N ASP A 171 -8.66 3.70 -14.92
CA ASP A 171 -9.20 2.52 -15.60
C ASP A 171 -8.38 1.25 -15.29
N ALA A 172 -7.05 1.36 -15.33
CA ALA A 172 -6.16 0.23 -15.02
C ALA A 172 -6.30 -0.20 -13.55
N ILE A 173 -6.41 0.77 -12.63
CA ILE A 173 -6.64 0.51 -11.21
C ILE A 173 -8.00 -0.16 -10.97
N SER A 174 -9.06 0.30 -11.66
CA SER A 174 -10.39 -0.33 -11.57
C SER A 174 -10.35 -1.80 -11.98
N ARG A 175 -9.66 -2.14 -13.06
CA ARG A 175 -9.49 -3.52 -13.51
C ARG A 175 -8.67 -4.34 -12.52
N TRP A 176 -7.58 -3.78 -12.02
CA TRP A 176 -6.74 -4.44 -11.01
C TRP A 176 -7.52 -4.71 -9.71
N ALA A 177 -8.31 -3.74 -9.24
CA ALA A 177 -9.17 -3.88 -8.07
C ALA A 177 -10.24 -4.94 -8.28
N ALA A 178 -10.85 -5.00 -9.48
CA ALA A 178 -11.81 -6.02 -9.85
C ALA A 178 -11.17 -7.43 -9.87
N ASP A 179 -9.96 -7.55 -10.38
CA ASP A 179 -9.23 -8.83 -10.35
C ASP A 179 -8.89 -9.25 -8.92
N LEU A 180 -8.48 -8.31 -8.06
CA LEU A 180 -8.21 -8.61 -6.65
C LEU A 180 -9.48 -9.04 -5.93
N ALA A 181 -10.56 -8.26 -6.02
CA ALA A 181 -11.83 -8.54 -5.38
C ALA A 181 -12.41 -9.89 -5.83
N TRP A 182 -12.36 -10.19 -7.13
CA TRP A 182 -12.77 -11.50 -7.67
C TRP A 182 -12.00 -12.66 -7.04
N ASN A 183 -10.67 -12.54 -6.98
CA ASN A 183 -9.84 -13.60 -6.41
C ASN A 183 -10.08 -13.77 -4.90
N LEU A 184 -10.30 -12.68 -4.16
CA LEU A 184 -10.61 -12.71 -2.73
C LEU A 184 -12.07 -13.04 -2.42
N ARG A 185 -12.95 -13.09 -3.43
CA ARG A 185 -14.42 -13.18 -3.30
C ARG A 185 -14.99 -12.02 -2.48
N ALA A 186 -14.36 -10.86 -2.58
CA ALA A 186 -14.74 -9.65 -1.90
C ALA A 186 -15.78 -8.85 -2.69
N ARG A 187 -16.64 -8.11 -1.98
CA ARG A 187 -17.47 -7.06 -2.58
C ARG A 187 -16.59 -5.90 -3.01
N LEU A 188 -16.78 -5.40 -4.23
CA LEU A 188 -16.07 -4.25 -4.76
C LEU A 188 -17.02 -3.04 -4.89
N ILE A 189 -16.58 -1.90 -4.36
CA ILE A 189 -17.21 -0.60 -4.53
C ILE A 189 -16.18 0.31 -5.18
N VAL A 190 -16.47 0.82 -6.38
CA VAL A 190 -15.63 1.80 -7.07
C VAL A 190 -16.20 3.19 -6.80
N VAL A 191 -15.37 4.09 -6.26
CA VAL A 191 -15.78 5.46 -5.91
C VAL A 191 -15.02 6.48 -6.74
N HIS A 192 -15.75 7.45 -7.28
CA HIS A 192 -15.22 8.61 -7.97
C HIS A 192 -15.79 9.90 -7.37
N ALA A 193 -14.91 10.86 -7.11
CA ALA A 193 -15.31 12.17 -6.58
C ALA A 193 -15.19 13.25 -7.67
N ILE A 194 -16.27 13.92 -7.95
CA ILE A 194 -16.33 15.06 -8.86
C ILE A 194 -16.13 16.34 -8.04
N ARG A 195 -15.28 17.23 -8.52
CA ARG A 195 -15.12 18.55 -7.86
C ARG A 195 -16.42 19.33 -7.93
N PRO A 196 -16.80 20.03 -6.86
CA PRO A 196 -17.92 20.95 -6.91
C PRO A 196 -17.70 21.97 -8.04
N VAL A 197 -18.70 22.10 -8.92
CA VAL A 197 -18.71 23.17 -9.92
C VAL A 197 -19.17 24.44 -9.17
N GLU A 198 -18.27 25.40 -9.00
CA GLU A 198 -18.60 26.65 -8.32
C GLU A 198 -19.48 27.54 -9.21
N PHE A 199 -20.63 27.96 -8.68
CA PHE A 199 -21.43 29.14 -9.01
C PHE A 199 -21.91 29.37 -10.45
N HIS A 200 -22.91 28.57 -10.91
CA HIS A 200 -23.89 29.05 -11.90
C HIS A 200 -25.26 28.47 -11.57
N PRO A 201 -26.38 29.19 -11.84
CA PRO A 201 -27.76 28.68 -11.65
C PRO A 201 -28.04 27.39 -12.44
N GLU A 202 -27.32 27.14 -13.54
CA GLU A 202 -27.40 25.95 -14.37
C GLU A 202 -26.44 24.82 -13.90
N ALA A 203 -25.81 24.99 -12.71
CA ALA A 203 -24.81 24.05 -12.21
C ALA A 203 -25.38 22.69 -11.79
N ASP A 204 -26.66 22.64 -11.44
CA ASP A 204 -27.30 21.39 -11.01
C ASP A 204 -27.46 20.42 -12.18
N ASP A 205 -27.95 20.86 -13.33
CA ASP A 205 -28.07 20.03 -14.54
C ASP A 205 -26.68 19.55 -15.02
N THR A 206 -25.69 20.44 -14.98
CA THR A 206 -24.31 20.12 -15.33
C THR A 206 -23.71 19.10 -14.35
N ARG A 207 -24.01 19.22 -13.08
CA ARG A 207 -23.57 18.30 -12.04
C ARG A 207 -24.16 16.91 -12.21
N GLU A 208 -25.48 16.82 -12.44
CA GLU A 208 -26.14 15.55 -12.67
C GLU A 208 -25.58 14.84 -13.92
N TRP A 209 -25.41 15.58 -15.00
CA TRP A 209 -24.79 15.08 -16.22
C TRP A 209 -23.36 14.55 -15.97
N LEU A 210 -22.51 15.29 -15.23
CA LEU A 210 -21.16 14.86 -14.88
C LEU A 210 -21.14 13.59 -14.04
N ILE A 211 -22.09 13.44 -13.12
CA ILE A 211 -22.24 12.24 -12.29
C ILE A 211 -22.62 11.05 -13.18
N GLU A 212 -23.61 11.22 -14.04
CA GLU A 212 -24.08 10.16 -14.92
C GLU A 212 -23.03 9.75 -15.96
N ASP A 213 -22.32 10.71 -16.57
CA ASP A 213 -21.24 10.44 -17.50
C ASP A 213 -20.07 9.69 -16.82
N ALA A 214 -19.67 10.10 -15.62
CA ALA A 214 -18.64 9.40 -14.86
C ALA A 214 -19.07 7.98 -14.46
N HIS A 215 -20.31 7.82 -14.04
CA HIS A 215 -20.89 6.53 -13.69
C HIS A 215 -20.90 5.57 -14.90
N CYS A 216 -21.38 6.04 -16.05
CA CYS A 216 -21.37 5.27 -17.30
C CYS A 216 -19.96 4.89 -17.75
N ALA A 217 -19.01 5.83 -17.65
CA ALA A 217 -17.62 5.57 -18.03
C ALA A 217 -16.97 4.48 -17.15
N ILE A 218 -17.15 4.56 -15.84
CA ILE A 218 -16.61 3.56 -14.89
C ILE A 218 -17.29 2.20 -15.12
N HIS A 219 -18.60 2.16 -15.29
CA HIS A 219 -19.31 0.92 -15.62
C HIS A 219 -18.80 0.29 -16.90
N LYS A 220 -18.52 1.06 -17.94
CA LYS A 220 -17.93 0.56 -19.19
C LYS A 220 -16.59 -0.12 -18.97
N VAL A 221 -15.73 0.44 -18.10
CA VAL A 221 -14.45 -0.18 -17.71
C VAL A 221 -14.67 -1.50 -16.99
N LEU A 222 -15.65 -1.54 -16.07
CA LEU A 222 -15.96 -2.72 -15.26
C LEU A 222 -16.61 -3.83 -16.09
N GLN A 223 -17.40 -3.50 -17.13
CA GLN A 223 -17.95 -4.51 -18.06
C GLN A 223 -16.88 -5.38 -18.73
N GLY A 224 -15.69 -4.82 -18.95
CA GLY A 224 -14.54 -5.56 -19.47
C GLY A 224 -13.70 -6.26 -18.39
N SER A 225 -14.13 -6.25 -17.12
CA SER A 225 -13.43 -6.83 -15.97
C SER A 225 -14.11 -8.13 -15.47
N ARG A 226 -13.55 -8.73 -14.44
CA ARG A 226 -14.12 -9.90 -13.75
C ARG A 226 -15.31 -9.55 -12.83
N MET A 227 -15.56 -8.27 -12.59
CA MET A 227 -16.59 -7.76 -11.69
C MET A 227 -17.51 -6.76 -12.41
N PRO A 228 -18.23 -7.16 -13.48
CA PRO A 228 -19.09 -6.24 -14.25
C PRO A 228 -20.23 -5.65 -13.43
N GLY A 229 -20.64 -6.33 -12.36
CA GLY A 229 -21.69 -5.90 -11.44
C GLY A 229 -21.17 -5.22 -10.17
N ALA A 230 -19.91 -4.76 -10.14
CA ALA A 230 -19.39 -4.02 -9.00
C ALA A 230 -20.19 -2.71 -8.79
N GLU A 231 -20.37 -2.35 -7.53
CA GLU A 231 -21.06 -1.11 -7.16
C GLU A 231 -20.21 0.11 -7.57
N VAL A 232 -20.84 1.09 -8.20
CA VAL A 232 -20.19 2.35 -8.57
C VAL A 232 -20.86 3.49 -7.82
N ARG A 233 -20.07 4.31 -7.16
CA ARG A 233 -20.50 5.53 -6.48
C ARG A 233 -19.79 6.73 -7.07
N VAL A 234 -20.56 7.69 -7.53
CA VAL A 234 -20.06 8.98 -8.02
C VAL A 234 -20.72 10.07 -7.21
N GLU A 235 -19.91 10.85 -6.52
CA GLU A 235 -20.38 11.93 -5.64
C GLU A 235 -19.62 13.23 -5.94
N SER A 236 -20.30 14.36 -5.71
CA SER A 236 -19.68 15.68 -5.85
C SER A 236 -19.18 16.19 -4.51
N GLY A 237 -17.88 16.50 -4.41
CA GLY A 237 -17.29 17.03 -3.18
C GLY A 237 -15.79 16.82 -3.08
N SER A 238 -15.29 16.91 -1.85
CA SER A 238 -13.87 16.70 -1.54
C SER A 238 -13.51 15.20 -1.64
N VAL A 239 -12.50 14.88 -2.44
CA VAL A 239 -12.05 13.48 -2.63
C VAL A 239 -11.78 12.77 -1.30
N PRO A 240 -11.01 13.31 -0.34
CA PRO A 240 -10.76 12.62 0.92
C PRO A 240 -12.04 12.41 1.75
N ALA A 241 -12.95 13.39 1.76
CA ALA A 241 -14.19 13.29 2.53
C ALA A 241 -15.14 12.23 1.97
N ILE A 242 -15.32 12.20 0.63
CA ILE A 242 -16.17 11.22 -0.05
C ILE A 242 -15.62 9.81 0.13
N VAL A 243 -14.33 9.61 -0.17
CA VAL A 243 -13.70 8.29 -0.04
C VAL A 243 -13.81 7.78 1.39
N ARG A 244 -13.53 8.63 2.39
CA ARG A 244 -13.66 8.28 3.79
C ARG A 244 -15.11 7.90 4.15
N SER A 245 -16.11 8.70 3.73
CA SER A 245 -17.52 8.40 3.96
C SER A 245 -17.93 7.05 3.38
N VAL A 246 -17.47 6.74 2.16
CA VAL A 246 -17.76 5.45 1.52
C VAL A 246 -17.08 4.29 2.26
N VAL A 247 -15.81 4.44 2.67
CA VAL A 247 -15.06 3.43 3.41
C VAL A 247 -15.72 3.13 4.75
N GLU A 248 -16.06 4.18 5.52
CA GLU A 248 -16.73 4.04 6.82
C GLU A 248 -18.15 3.46 6.68
N GLY A 249 -18.95 4.00 5.75
CA GLY A 249 -20.34 3.58 5.52
C GLY A 249 -20.48 2.15 5.00
N SER A 250 -19.50 1.67 4.22
CA SER A 250 -19.48 0.29 3.73
C SER A 250 -18.75 -0.68 4.66
N ARG A 251 -18.11 -0.19 5.73
CA ARG A 251 -17.20 -0.95 6.62
C ARG A 251 -16.13 -1.68 5.80
N ALA A 252 -15.47 -0.94 4.90
CA ALA A 252 -14.46 -1.53 4.04
C ALA A 252 -13.26 -2.04 4.83
N ASP A 253 -12.79 -3.23 4.45
CA ASP A 253 -11.58 -3.85 5.01
C ASP A 253 -10.33 -3.40 4.29
N LEU A 254 -10.47 -2.86 3.09
CA LEU A 254 -9.37 -2.44 2.25
C LEU A 254 -9.77 -1.26 1.35
N LEU A 255 -8.91 -0.25 1.30
CA LEU A 255 -9.01 0.85 0.33
C LEU A 255 -7.91 0.69 -0.74
N ILE A 256 -8.28 0.84 -2.01
CA ILE A 256 -7.35 0.89 -3.14
C ILE A 256 -7.33 2.29 -3.71
N VAL A 257 -6.13 2.86 -3.90
CA VAL A 257 -5.93 4.21 -4.43
C VAL A 257 -4.85 4.21 -5.51
N GLY A 258 -4.96 5.12 -6.47
CA GLY A 258 -3.89 5.38 -7.43
C GLY A 258 -2.77 6.23 -6.83
N ARG A 259 -1.53 5.96 -7.23
CA ARG A 259 -0.40 6.88 -7.03
C ARG A 259 -0.27 7.78 -8.26
N ALA A 260 0.06 9.06 -8.07
CA ALA A 260 0.36 9.92 -9.19
C ALA A 260 1.62 9.42 -9.93
N SER A 261 1.53 9.28 -11.25
CA SER A 261 2.71 8.99 -12.07
C SER A 261 3.66 10.21 -12.10
N ASN A 262 4.97 9.97 -12.28
CA ASN A 262 5.98 11.04 -12.40
C ASN A 262 5.75 11.98 -13.59
N SER A 263 4.85 11.65 -14.52
CA SER A 263 4.51 12.43 -15.70
C SER A 263 3.46 13.52 -15.48
N ASP A 264 2.73 13.50 -14.36
CA ASP A 264 1.71 14.50 -14.10
C ASP A 264 2.31 15.76 -13.45
N MET A 265 2.60 16.75 -14.29
CA MET A 265 3.09 18.09 -13.89
C MET A 265 2.15 18.88 -12.96
N LEU A 266 0.99 18.33 -12.62
CA LEU A 266 -0.01 18.92 -11.75
C LEU A 266 -0.06 18.22 -10.37
N GLY A 267 0.92 18.42 -9.53
CA GLY A 267 1.13 17.91 -8.17
C GLY A 267 -0.07 17.75 -7.19
N ARG A 268 -1.30 17.80 -7.68
CA ARG A 268 -2.53 17.80 -6.87
C ARG A 268 -3.03 16.39 -6.49
N LEU A 269 -2.78 15.36 -7.30
CA LEU A 269 -3.15 13.98 -6.97
C LEU A 269 -2.26 13.38 -5.88
N ARG A 270 -0.97 13.78 -5.82
CA ARG A 270 -0.07 13.40 -4.72
C ARG A 270 -0.64 13.75 -3.35
N THR A 271 -1.24 14.92 -3.21
CA THR A 271 -1.80 15.40 -1.94
C THR A 271 -2.95 14.51 -1.45
N HIS A 272 -3.84 14.09 -2.36
CA HIS A 272 -4.99 13.26 -1.99
C HIS A 272 -4.60 11.83 -1.64
N SER A 273 -3.72 11.18 -2.41
CA SER A 273 -3.28 9.81 -2.13
C SER A 273 -2.60 9.69 -0.77
N TYR A 274 -1.68 10.62 -0.44
CA TYR A 274 -1.06 10.65 0.88
C TYR A 274 -2.06 10.91 2.01
N THR A 275 -3.03 11.81 1.79
CA THR A 275 -4.10 12.07 2.76
C THR A 275 -4.95 10.83 2.98
N LEU A 276 -5.34 10.14 1.90
CA LEU A 276 -6.13 8.91 1.98
C LEU A 276 -5.37 7.79 2.70
N ILE A 277 -4.08 7.59 2.39
CA ILE A 277 -3.25 6.59 3.07
C ILE A 277 -3.12 6.91 4.57
N ARG A 278 -2.95 8.18 4.90
CA ARG A 278 -2.77 8.63 6.29
C ARG A 278 -4.05 8.56 7.12
N GLU A 279 -5.20 8.86 6.52
CA GLU A 279 -6.46 9.08 7.23
C GLU A 279 -7.45 7.91 7.05
N SER A 280 -7.09 6.90 6.28
CA SER A 280 -7.95 5.73 6.07
C SER A 280 -8.16 4.96 7.37
N PRO A 281 -9.42 4.60 7.69
CA PRO A 281 -9.72 3.74 8.84
C PRO A 281 -9.35 2.27 8.60
N CYS A 282 -9.09 1.87 7.37
CA CYS A 282 -8.67 0.54 7.00
C CYS A 282 -7.31 0.57 6.26
N PRO A 283 -6.64 -0.60 6.08
CA PRO A 283 -5.45 -0.71 5.25
C PRO A 283 -5.64 -0.16 3.84
N VAL A 284 -4.56 0.34 3.24
CA VAL A 284 -4.59 0.95 1.90
C VAL A 284 -3.60 0.26 0.98
N ILE A 285 -4.04 -0.17 -0.20
CA ILE A 285 -3.15 -0.51 -1.32
C ILE A 285 -3.06 0.70 -2.24
N SER A 286 -1.84 1.15 -2.49
CA SER A 286 -1.55 2.18 -3.49
C SER A 286 -0.88 1.56 -4.71
N ILE A 287 -1.33 1.92 -5.92
CA ILE A 287 -0.91 1.35 -7.21
C ILE A 287 -0.33 2.44 -8.10
#